data_2b5d9b1f813619e1c7db63c7a0a2fa62
#
_entry.id   2b5d9b1f813619e1c7db63c7a0a2fa62
#
_cell.length_a   1.000
_cell.length_b   1.000
_cell.length_c   1.000
_cell.angle_alpha   90.00
_cell.angle_beta   90.00
_cell.angle_gamma   90.00
#
_symmetry.space_group_name_H-M   'P 1'
#
loop_
_entity.id
_entity.type
_entity.pdbx_description
1 polymer ?
#
loop_
_entity_poly.entity_id
_entity_poly.type
_entity_poly.pdbx_seq_one_letter_code
_entity_poly.pdbx_strand_id
1 'polypeptide(L)'
;MKKNAALALAVTLLAGCAPREVPVEVRIANALPAVTVTALGETEPVGTSAADAADDPAIWRNAANPAASLIVGTDKKAGLHVYTLDGRSRFFIPAGLVNNVDLIETRAGIIVVASDRNDPKESQLALFRLDPAAMTLTSLGKAASGPGEAYGICIDAGASGQDRLTVFAAIKDGSVRQIELTMGTTGPTARIVRTMKLATQIEGCVVDPASRSLFVGEEDVGIWRFAADAGAPVTGTLVAPTDGKQMVADVEGLALVQTGGRSLLVASSQGDNAYTVFGVPVDVAAPLPLLGRFRIAAGRFGATSETDGIEVMLGDFGPDYPEGLFVAQDGENQPLAQNFKLVGWREIRSALGL
;
A
#
# COMPACT_ATOMS: atom_id res chain seq x y z
N MET A 1 -71.01 -32.98 0.96
CA MET A 1 -70.12 -32.51 2.01
C MET A 1 -68.66 -32.80 1.55
N LYS A 2 -67.99 -31.80 1.04
CA LYS A 2 -66.60 -31.92 0.61
C LYS A 2 -65.70 -31.31 1.70
N LYS A 3 -64.84 -32.11 2.31
CA LYS A 3 -63.84 -31.66 3.29
C LYS A 3 -62.60 -31.16 2.57
N ASN A 4 -62.31 -29.86 2.70
CA ASN A 4 -61.04 -29.28 2.24
C ASN A 4 -59.99 -29.50 3.34
N ALA A 5 -58.96 -30.24 3.04
CA ALA A 5 -57.76 -30.34 3.87
C ALA A 5 -56.80 -29.23 3.49
N ALA A 6 -56.49 -28.32 4.40
CA ALA A 6 -55.45 -27.30 4.23
C ALA A 6 -54.09 -27.91 4.59
N LEU A 7 -53.18 -27.90 3.63
CA LEU A 7 -51.79 -28.33 3.80
C LEU A 7 -50.98 -27.12 4.31
N ALA A 8 -50.54 -27.16 5.55
CA ALA A 8 -49.65 -26.14 6.12
C ALA A 8 -48.21 -26.44 5.71
N LEU A 9 -47.63 -25.57 4.89
CA LEU A 9 -46.24 -25.63 4.49
C LEU A 9 -45.38 -24.98 5.60
N ALA A 10 -44.66 -25.81 6.36
CA ALA A 10 -43.68 -25.32 7.34
C ALA A 10 -42.41 -24.89 6.62
N VAL A 11 -42.17 -23.58 6.52
CA VAL A 11 -40.89 -23.03 6.05
C VAL A 11 -39.89 -23.06 7.19
N THR A 12 -38.98 -23.99 7.19
CA THR A 12 -37.82 -24.02 8.09
C THR A 12 -36.78 -22.96 7.61
N LEU A 13 -36.72 -21.86 8.34
CA LEU A 13 -35.63 -20.88 8.21
C LEU A 13 -34.35 -21.51 8.72
N LEU A 14 -33.48 -21.94 7.81
CA LEU A 14 -32.07 -22.22 8.10
C LEU A 14 -31.38 -20.86 8.36
N ALA A 15 -31.27 -20.49 9.63
CA ALA A 15 -30.35 -19.43 10.04
C ALA A 15 -28.93 -19.94 9.77
N GLY A 16 -28.35 -19.57 8.63
CA GLY A 16 -26.94 -19.75 8.35
C GLY A 16 -26.15 -18.93 9.39
N CYS A 17 -25.42 -19.60 10.28
CA CYS A 17 -24.39 -18.95 11.09
C CYS A 17 -23.31 -18.46 10.13
N ALA A 18 -23.29 -17.17 9.79
CA ALA A 18 -22.10 -16.56 9.25
C ALA A 18 -20.96 -16.78 10.26
N PRO A 19 -19.76 -17.18 9.84
CA PRO A 19 -18.62 -17.28 10.74
C PRO A 19 -18.45 -15.92 11.43
N ARG A 20 -18.46 -15.93 12.76
CA ARG A 20 -18.25 -14.71 13.55
C ARG A 20 -16.78 -14.34 13.41
N GLU A 21 -16.51 -13.14 12.95
CA GLU A 21 -15.16 -12.62 12.87
C GLU A 21 -14.44 -12.73 14.22
N VAL A 22 -13.19 -13.20 14.22
CA VAL A 22 -12.39 -13.34 15.43
C VAL A 22 -12.00 -11.94 15.92
N PRO A 23 -12.31 -11.57 17.19
CA PRO A 23 -11.95 -10.25 17.71
C PRO A 23 -10.46 -9.95 17.56
N VAL A 24 -10.12 -8.69 17.30
CA VAL A 24 -8.73 -8.25 17.05
C VAL A 24 -7.80 -8.59 18.22
N GLU A 25 -8.27 -8.48 19.47
CA GLU A 25 -7.49 -8.83 20.67
C GLU A 25 -7.12 -10.30 20.70
N VAL A 26 -7.98 -11.18 20.20
CA VAL A 26 -7.70 -12.62 20.08
C VAL A 26 -6.70 -12.88 18.97
N ARG A 27 -6.82 -12.18 17.85
CA ARG A 27 -5.85 -12.25 16.74
C ARG A 27 -4.45 -11.79 17.21
N ILE A 28 -4.40 -10.65 17.93
CA ILE A 28 -3.16 -10.13 18.55
C ILE A 28 -2.55 -11.14 19.54
N ALA A 29 -3.35 -11.74 20.41
CA ALA A 29 -2.86 -12.71 21.40
C ALA A 29 -2.34 -14.00 20.77
N ASN A 30 -2.85 -14.37 19.60
CA ASN A 30 -2.44 -15.57 18.88
C ASN A 30 -1.22 -15.34 17.98
N ALA A 31 -0.96 -14.12 17.53
CA ALA A 31 0.17 -13.76 16.69
C ALA A 31 1.50 -13.79 17.44
N LEU A 32 2.61 -13.83 16.72
CA LEU A 32 3.93 -13.66 17.31
C LEU A 32 4.06 -12.25 17.92
N PRO A 33 4.86 -12.09 19.00
CA PRO A 33 5.04 -10.80 19.65
C PRO A 33 5.50 -9.71 18.67
N ALA A 34 4.95 -8.52 18.83
CA ALA A 34 5.40 -7.30 18.15
C ALA A 34 5.95 -6.31 19.18
N VAL A 35 7.12 -5.74 18.90
CA VAL A 35 7.65 -4.62 19.69
C VAL A 35 6.82 -3.36 19.43
N THR A 36 6.83 -2.40 20.34
CA THR A 36 6.09 -1.15 20.18
C THR A 36 7.01 0.00 19.83
N VAL A 37 6.58 0.83 18.88
CA VAL A 37 7.15 2.15 18.59
C VAL A 37 6.03 3.18 18.70
N THR A 38 6.36 4.46 18.72
CA THR A 38 5.37 5.55 18.74
C THR A 38 5.60 6.49 17.55
N ALA A 39 4.53 7.06 17.03
CA ALA A 39 4.64 8.08 16.01
C ALA A 39 5.29 9.36 16.57
N LEU A 40 6.17 9.96 15.77
CA LEU A 40 6.79 11.26 16.04
C LEU A 40 5.98 12.40 15.42
N GLY A 41 5.14 12.10 14.44
CA GLY A 41 4.23 13.01 13.75
C GLY A 41 3.01 12.28 13.22
N GLU A 42 2.02 13.07 12.80
CA GLU A 42 0.86 12.60 12.05
C GLU A 42 0.42 13.67 11.07
N THR A 43 -0.23 13.28 9.97
CA THR A 43 -0.80 14.25 9.03
C THR A 43 -2.12 14.82 9.56
N GLU A 44 -2.48 16.00 9.08
CA GLU A 44 -3.88 16.41 9.12
C GLU A 44 -4.73 15.30 8.46
N PRO A 45 -5.96 15.08 8.96
CA PRO A 45 -6.85 14.08 8.40
C PRO A 45 -7.16 14.35 6.91
N VAL A 46 -7.45 13.31 6.16
CA VAL A 46 -7.99 13.46 4.80
C VAL A 46 -9.33 14.21 4.82
N GLY A 47 -9.73 14.80 3.68
CA GLY A 47 -10.93 15.64 3.61
C GLY A 47 -12.23 14.87 3.80
N THR A 48 -12.25 13.59 3.49
CA THR A 48 -13.44 12.73 3.60
C THR A 48 -13.61 12.22 5.02
N SER A 49 -14.76 12.55 5.65
CA SER A 49 -15.07 12.15 7.02
C SER A 49 -15.68 10.75 7.16
N ALA A 50 -15.91 10.05 6.04
CA ALA A 50 -16.38 8.66 6.08
C ALA A 50 -15.27 7.74 6.61
N ALA A 51 -15.62 6.68 7.31
CA ALA A 51 -14.73 5.57 7.57
C ALA A 51 -14.18 5.04 6.23
N ASP A 52 -12.95 4.52 6.22
CA ASP A 52 -12.31 3.99 5.03
C ASP A 52 -12.08 5.06 3.94
N ALA A 53 -11.30 6.09 4.28
CA ALA A 53 -11.03 7.23 3.41
C ALA A 53 -9.53 7.43 3.10
N ALA A 54 -8.64 7.52 4.10
CA ALA A 54 -7.20 7.46 3.82
C ALA A 54 -6.80 6.04 3.42
N ASP A 55 -5.80 5.92 2.55
CA ASP A 55 -5.36 4.61 2.09
C ASP A 55 -3.83 4.51 2.02
N ASP A 56 -3.20 5.07 1.03
CA ASP A 56 -1.80 4.80 0.72
C ASP A 56 -0.95 6.07 0.66
N PRO A 57 0.27 6.06 1.24
CA PRO A 57 1.21 7.17 1.18
C PRO A 57 2.36 6.87 0.21
N ALA A 58 2.86 7.90 -0.48
CA ALA A 58 4.13 7.89 -1.18
C ALA A 58 5.05 8.99 -0.67
N ILE A 59 6.35 8.73 -0.53
CA ILE A 59 7.31 9.66 0.04
C ILE A 59 8.23 10.22 -1.05
N TRP A 60 8.33 11.55 -1.15
CA TRP A 60 9.40 12.22 -1.89
C TRP A 60 10.41 12.82 -0.93
N ARG A 61 11.68 12.42 -1.06
CA ARG A 61 12.76 12.94 -0.22
C ARG A 61 13.51 14.07 -0.92
N ASN A 62 13.56 15.22 -0.29
CA ASN A 62 14.40 16.33 -0.73
C ASN A 62 15.84 16.14 -0.21
N ALA A 63 16.73 15.63 -1.06
CA ALA A 63 18.11 15.38 -0.67
C ALA A 63 18.91 16.67 -0.35
N ALA A 64 18.52 17.81 -0.94
CA ALA A 64 19.18 19.10 -0.72
C ALA A 64 18.67 19.82 0.54
N ASN A 65 17.41 19.61 0.90
CA ASN A 65 16.80 20.17 2.10
C ASN A 65 15.85 19.10 2.73
N PRO A 66 16.40 18.15 3.51
CA PRO A 66 15.65 17.01 4.03
C PRO A 66 14.33 17.35 4.71
N ALA A 67 14.29 18.45 5.49
CA ALA A 67 13.08 18.89 6.18
C ALA A 67 11.96 19.41 5.22
N ALA A 68 12.29 19.68 3.96
CA ALA A 68 11.34 20.04 2.92
C ALA A 68 10.88 18.84 2.05
N SER A 69 11.08 17.63 2.53
CA SER A 69 10.51 16.42 1.94
C SER A 69 8.98 16.44 2.05
N LEU A 70 8.31 15.70 1.15
CA LEU A 70 6.86 15.71 1.05
C LEU A 70 6.31 14.29 1.07
N ILE A 71 5.06 14.17 1.52
CA ILE A 71 4.27 12.95 1.46
C ILE A 71 3.06 13.23 0.55
N VAL A 72 2.79 12.32 -0.38
CA VAL A 72 1.54 12.30 -1.15
C VAL A 72 0.68 11.20 -0.56
N GLY A 73 -0.51 11.54 -0.09
CA GLY A 73 -1.42 10.56 0.51
C GLY A 73 -2.76 10.54 -0.22
N THR A 74 -3.36 9.38 -0.31
CA THR A 74 -4.67 9.22 -0.93
C THR A 74 -5.81 9.49 0.06
N ASP A 75 -6.81 10.23 -0.40
CA ASP A 75 -8.19 10.17 0.06
C ASP A 75 -8.95 9.35 -1.00
N LYS A 76 -9.16 8.06 -0.72
CA LYS A 76 -9.72 7.13 -1.71
C LYS A 76 -11.14 7.41 -2.15
N LYS A 77 -11.76 8.44 -1.59
CA LYS A 77 -13.09 8.92 -1.98
C LYS A 77 -13.04 10.23 -2.77
N ALA A 78 -11.89 10.94 -2.76
CA ALA A 78 -11.86 12.32 -3.25
C ALA A 78 -10.63 12.70 -4.10
N GLY A 79 -9.43 12.16 -3.79
CA GLY A 79 -8.23 12.51 -4.55
C GLY A 79 -6.93 12.39 -3.77
N LEU A 80 -5.99 13.28 -4.02
CA LEU A 80 -4.65 13.23 -3.44
C LEU A 80 -4.33 14.49 -2.63
N HIS A 81 -3.74 14.29 -1.47
CA HIS A 81 -3.15 15.35 -0.64
C HIS A 81 -1.64 15.40 -0.81
N VAL A 82 -1.05 16.60 -0.64
CA VAL A 82 0.38 16.79 -0.45
C VAL A 82 0.60 17.32 0.96
N TYR A 83 1.37 16.57 1.76
CA TYR A 83 1.68 16.91 3.13
C TYR A 83 3.17 17.25 3.30
N THR A 84 3.46 18.16 4.22
CA THR A 84 4.80 18.39 4.75
C THR A 84 5.09 17.46 5.92
N LEU A 85 6.35 17.33 6.34
CA LEU A 85 6.75 16.43 7.44
C LEU A 85 6.21 16.88 8.81
N ASP A 86 5.76 18.12 8.96
CA ASP A 86 5.01 18.58 10.14
C ASP A 86 3.51 18.19 10.09
N GLY A 87 3.14 17.39 9.11
CA GLY A 87 1.81 16.80 8.93
C GLY A 87 0.78 17.70 8.26
N ARG A 88 1.10 18.94 7.91
CA ARG A 88 0.14 19.87 7.32
C ARG A 88 -0.15 19.53 5.86
N SER A 89 -1.42 19.49 5.51
CA SER A 89 -1.87 19.44 4.11
C SER A 89 -1.62 20.79 3.43
N ARG A 90 -0.80 20.77 2.40
CA ARG A 90 -0.42 22.00 1.64
C ARG A 90 -1.20 22.11 0.36
N PHE A 91 -1.67 21.00 -0.17
CA PHE A 91 -2.40 20.95 -1.42
C PHE A 91 -3.32 19.74 -1.47
N PHE A 92 -4.43 19.89 -2.14
CA PHE A 92 -5.34 18.80 -2.49
C PHE A 92 -5.72 18.91 -3.96
N ILE A 93 -5.67 17.79 -4.69
CA ILE A 93 -6.18 17.72 -6.05
C ILE A 93 -7.33 16.71 -6.12
N PRO A 94 -8.52 17.13 -6.58
CA PRO A 94 -9.63 16.20 -6.77
C PRO A 94 -9.32 15.26 -7.94
N ALA A 95 -9.38 13.95 -7.66
CA ALA A 95 -9.17 12.89 -8.63
C ALA A 95 -10.31 11.85 -8.64
N GLY A 96 -11.30 12.03 -7.75
CA GLY A 96 -12.38 11.07 -7.54
C GLY A 96 -11.90 9.84 -6.78
N LEU A 97 -12.38 8.68 -7.17
CA LEU A 97 -12.07 7.42 -6.51
C LEU A 97 -10.67 6.94 -6.94
N VAL A 98 -9.69 7.13 -6.08
CA VAL A 98 -8.33 6.58 -6.20
C VAL A 98 -8.11 5.56 -5.07
N ASN A 99 -7.09 4.72 -5.16
CA ASN A 99 -6.72 3.82 -4.06
C ASN A 99 -5.26 4.04 -3.68
N ASN A 100 -4.34 3.30 -4.28
CA ASN A 100 -2.92 3.43 -3.97
C ASN A 100 -2.24 4.52 -4.81
N VAL A 101 -1.11 5.00 -4.31
CA VAL A 101 -0.26 6.00 -4.95
C VAL A 101 1.21 5.62 -4.84
N ASP A 102 1.96 5.82 -5.90
CA ASP A 102 3.42 5.71 -5.87
C ASP A 102 4.04 6.86 -6.67
N LEU A 103 5.31 7.15 -6.44
CA LEU A 103 6.01 8.22 -7.11
C LEU A 103 7.46 7.86 -7.47
N ILE A 104 7.93 8.51 -8.52
CA ILE A 104 9.31 8.37 -8.96
C ILE A 104 9.88 9.72 -9.38
N GLU A 105 11.10 9.99 -8.96
CA GLU A 105 11.86 11.12 -9.45
C GLU A 105 12.59 10.74 -10.75
N THR A 106 12.33 11.50 -11.81
CA THR A 106 12.96 11.35 -13.13
C THR A 106 13.62 12.65 -13.53
N ARG A 107 14.41 12.65 -14.60
CA ARG A 107 14.96 13.90 -15.15
C ARG A 107 13.88 14.84 -15.70
N ALA A 108 12.68 14.32 -16.01
CA ALA A 108 11.55 15.11 -16.45
C ALA A 108 10.73 15.68 -15.28
N GLY A 109 11.10 15.38 -14.03
CA GLY A 109 10.44 15.80 -12.80
C GLY A 109 9.94 14.62 -11.98
N ILE A 110 9.22 14.92 -10.91
CA ILE A 110 8.65 13.93 -10.01
C ILE A 110 7.27 13.55 -10.55
N ILE A 111 7.13 12.28 -10.93
CA ILE A 111 5.89 11.72 -11.45
C ILE A 111 5.21 10.94 -10.33
N VAL A 112 3.96 11.27 -10.08
CA VAL A 112 3.07 10.58 -9.16
C VAL A 112 2.06 9.80 -9.98
N VAL A 113 1.85 8.54 -9.65
CA VAL A 113 0.88 7.66 -10.29
C VAL A 113 -0.05 7.13 -9.23
N ALA A 114 -1.35 7.24 -9.45
CA ALA A 114 -2.36 6.67 -8.57
C ALA A 114 -3.24 5.67 -9.34
N SER A 115 -3.66 4.62 -8.67
CA SER A 115 -4.66 3.70 -9.18
C SER A 115 -6.02 4.39 -9.19
N ASP A 116 -6.67 4.48 -10.35
CA ASP A 116 -7.94 5.17 -10.55
C ASP A 116 -9.06 4.14 -10.77
N ARG A 117 -10.01 4.10 -9.83
CA ARG A 117 -11.16 3.21 -9.81
C ARG A 117 -12.51 3.94 -9.97
N ASN A 118 -12.50 5.12 -10.62
CA ASN A 118 -13.72 5.85 -10.93
C ASN A 118 -14.67 5.04 -11.82
N ASP A 119 -14.13 4.14 -12.66
CA ASP A 119 -14.91 3.10 -13.34
C ASP A 119 -14.48 1.71 -12.81
N PRO A 120 -15.36 0.98 -12.09
CA PRO A 120 -15.01 -0.33 -11.54
C PRO A 120 -14.86 -1.43 -12.60
N LYS A 121 -15.14 -1.14 -13.88
CA LYS A 121 -14.99 -2.08 -14.98
C LYS A 121 -13.74 -1.85 -15.81
N GLU A 122 -13.22 -0.62 -15.80
CA GLU A 122 -12.09 -0.20 -16.64
C GLU A 122 -11.08 0.57 -15.77
N SER A 123 -10.09 -0.16 -15.25
CA SER A 123 -9.05 0.43 -14.42
C SER A 123 -8.20 1.42 -15.21
N GLN A 124 -7.80 2.50 -14.55
CA GLN A 124 -6.93 3.51 -15.11
C GLN A 124 -5.78 3.83 -14.14
N LEU A 125 -4.75 4.45 -14.67
CA LEU A 125 -3.68 5.08 -13.93
C LEU A 125 -3.86 6.59 -14.08
N ALA A 126 -4.04 7.31 -12.97
CA ALA A 126 -4.06 8.76 -12.95
C ALA A 126 -2.64 9.28 -12.68
N LEU A 127 -2.13 10.15 -13.55
CA LEU A 127 -0.77 10.64 -13.49
C LEU A 127 -0.74 12.11 -13.14
N PHE A 128 0.21 12.48 -12.28
CA PHE A 128 0.42 13.86 -11.85
C PHE A 128 1.91 14.17 -11.83
N ARG A 129 2.21 15.47 -11.91
CA ARG A 129 3.54 16.02 -11.64
C ARG A 129 3.53 16.70 -10.29
N LEU A 130 4.43 16.33 -9.40
CA LEU A 130 4.66 17.03 -8.15
C LEU A 130 5.66 18.17 -8.40
N ASP A 131 5.25 19.38 -8.06
CA ASP A 131 6.16 20.53 -7.91
C ASP A 131 6.52 20.68 -6.44
N PRO A 132 7.74 20.29 -6.02
CA PRO A 132 8.10 20.32 -4.62
C PRO A 132 8.33 21.74 -4.08
N ALA A 133 8.60 22.73 -4.92
CA ALA A 133 8.78 24.10 -4.49
C ALA A 133 7.43 24.78 -4.21
N ALA A 134 6.45 24.53 -5.06
CA ALA A 134 5.08 25.00 -4.87
C ALA A 134 4.26 24.08 -3.95
N MET A 135 4.73 22.84 -3.69
CA MET A 135 4.04 21.77 -2.96
C MET A 135 2.69 21.42 -3.60
N THR A 136 2.62 21.38 -4.94
CA THR A 136 1.38 21.15 -5.70
C THR A 136 1.49 19.97 -6.65
N LEU A 137 0.34 19.39 -6.98
CA LEU A 137 0.18 18.38 -8.03
C LEU A 137 -0.50 18.99 -9.25
N THR A 138 0.02 18.71 -10.43
CA THR A 138 -0.62 19.05 -11.71
C THR A 138 -0.94 17.77 -12.46
N SER A 139 -2.19 17.60 -12.89
CA SER A 139 -2.60 16.43 -13.65
C SER A 139 -1.88 16.35 -15.01
N LEU A 140 -1.36 15.18 -15.33
CA LEU A 140 -0.78 14.85 -16.62
C LEU A 140 -1.75 14.03 -17.49
N GLY A 141 -2.92 13.68 -16.96
CA GLY A 141 -3.92 12.85 -17.61
C GLY A 141 -4.01 11.45 -17.04
N LYS A 142 -4.73 10.58 -17.76
CA LYS A 142 -4.97 9.20 -17.37
C LYS A 142 -4.56 8.25 -18.48
N ALA A 143 -4.18 7.03 -18.14
CA ALA A 143 -3.88 5.96 -19.08
C ALA A 143 -4.62 4.69 -18.68
N ALA A 144 -5.27 4.02 -19.64
CA ALA A 144 -6.01 2.78 -19.38
C ALA A 144 -5.06 1.66 -18.92
N SER A 145 -5.40 0.97 -17.86
CA SER A 145 -4.67 -0.19 -17.34
C SER A 145 -5.42 -1.51 -17.54
N GLY A 146 -6.56 -1.46 -18.25
CA GLY A 146 -7.35 -2.61 -18.71
C GLY A 146 -8.57 -2.88 -17.84
N PRO A 147 -9.33 -3.97 -18.13
CA PRO A 147 -10.60 -4.24 -17.45
C PRO A 147 -10.45 -4.58 -15.98
N GLY A 148 -11.47 -4.24 -15.17
CA GLY A 148 -11.57 -4.50 -13.74
C GLY A 148 -11.34 -3.25 -12.89
N GLU A 149 -11.56 -3.38 -11.59
CA GLU A 149 -11.39 -2.29 -10.62
C GLU A 149 -9.92 -2.12 -10.24
N ALA A 150 -9.36 -0.94 -10.49
CA ALA A 150 -8.00 -0.60 -10.05
C ALA A 150 -7.92 -0.60 -8.51
N TYR A 151 -6.81 -1.14 -7.98
CA TYR A 151 -6.63 -1.25 -6.53
C TYR A 151 -5.22 -0.84 -6.14
N GLY A 152 -4.26 -1.76 -6.05
CA GLY A 152 -2.87 -1.43 -5.75
C GLY A 152 -2.06 -0.91 -6.93
N ILE A 153 -0.93 -0.26 -6.63
CA ILE A 153 0.02 0.21 -7.63
C ILE A 153 1.44 0.22 -7.07
N CYS A 154 2.43 -0.09 -7.90
CA CYS A 154 3.83 0.17 -7.61
C CYS A 154 4.65 0.41 -8.88
N ILE A 155 5.69 1.26 -8.77
CA ILE A 155 6.57 1.63 -9.86
C ILE A 155 7.87 0.82 -9.77
N ASP A 156 8.29 0.22 -10.88
CA ASP A 156 9.61 -0.38 -10.99
C ASP A 156 10.66 0.70 -11.33
N ALA A 157 11.28 1.26 -10.30
CA ALA A 157 12.31 2.28 -10.48
C ALA A 157 13.53 1.76 -11.29
N GLY A 158 13.83 0.46 -11.20
CA GLY A 158 14.94 -0.18 -11.93
C GLY A 158 14.71 -0.31 -13.45
N ALA A 159 13.45 -0.34 -13.89
CA ALA A 159 13.04 -0.43 -15.29
C ALA A 159 12.41 0.87 -15.82
N SER A 160 12.37 1.93 -15.01
CA SER A 160 11.80 3.22 -15.39
C SER A 160 12.88 4.20 -15.86
N GLY A 161 12.51 5.12 -16.74
CA GLY A 161 13.37 6.14 -17.33
C GLY A 161 12.65 7.47 -17.51
N GLN A 162 13.24 8.39 -18.30
CA GLN A 162 12.74 9.77 -18.44
C GLN A 162 11.31 9.85 -19.02
N ASP A 163 11.08 9.11 -20.09
CA ASP A 163 9.84 9.20 -20.88
C ASP A 163 9.00 7.91 -20.79
N ARG A 164 9.49 6.92 -20.07
CA ARG A 164 8.84 5.63 -19.91
C ARG A 164 8.98 5.12 -18.49
N LEU A 165 7.86 4.76 -17.89
CA LEU A 165 7.80 4.13 -16.57
C LEU A 165 7.32 2.69 -16.73
N THR A 166 7.83 1.80 -15.90
CA THR A 166 7.26 0.47 -15.71
C THR A 166 6.47 0.48 -14.41
N VAL A 167 5.19 0.15 -14.51
CA VAL A 167 4.24 0.17 -13.40
C VAL A 167 3.58 -1.20 -13.28
N PHE A 168 3.38 -1.66 -12.07
CA PHE A 168 2.54 -2.81 -11.77
C PHE A 168 1.22 -2.31 -11.18
N ALA A 169 0.11 -2.70 -11.81
CA ALA A 169 -1.23 -2.41 -11.33
C ALA A 169 -1.87 -3.69 -10.78
N ALA A 170 -2.21 -3.68 -9.51
CA ALA A 170 -3.01 -4.70 -8.87
C ALA A 170 -4.49 -4.41 -9.12
N ILE A 171 -5.21 -5.41 -9.62
CA ILE A 171 -6.63 -5.34 -9.91
C ILE A 171 -7.36 -6.18 -8.87
N LYS A 172 -8.47 -5.71 -8.38
CA LYS A 172 -9.23 -6.33 -7.30
C LYS A 172 -9.61 -7.79 -7.56
N ASP A 173 -9.65 -8.21 -8.82
CA ASP A 173 -9.91 -9.60 -9.19
C ASP A 173 -8.70 -10.55 -9.03
N GLY A 174 -7.56 -10.07 -8.53
CA GLY A 174 -6.30 -10.83 -8.39
C GLY A 174 -5.38 -10.74 -9.61
N SER A 175 -5.69 -9.93 -10.62
CA SER A 175 -4.81 -9.72 -11.77
C SER A 175 -3.73 -8.68 -11.44
N VAL A 176 -2.46 -9.01 -11.71
CA VAL A 176 -1.34 -8.06 -11.65
C VAL A 176 -0.90 -7.75 -13.07
N ARG A 177 -0.98 -6.50 -13.48
CA ARG A 177 -0.60 -6.07 -14.83
C ARG A 177 0.69 -5.29 -14.80
N GLN A 178 1.68 -5.76 -15.53
CA GLN A 178 2.89 -4.99 -15.82
C GLN A 178 2.63 -4.10 -17.01
N ILE A 179 2.84 -2.81 -16.84
CA ILE A 179 2.44 -1.76 -17.78
C ILE A 179 3.66 -0.90 -18.11
N GLU A 180 3.92 -0.71 -19.39
CA GLU A 180 4.79 0.35 -19.87
C GLU A 180 3.96 1.62 -20.07
N LEU A 181 4.25 2.65 -19.29
CA LEU A 181 3.72 4.00 -19.46
C LEU A 181 4.70 4.84 -20.26
N THR A 182 4.21 5.50 -21.30
CA THR A 182 4.99 6.47 -22.07
C THR A 182 4.39 7.87 -21.88
N MET A 183 5.26 8.81 -21.52
CA MET A 183 4.88 10.22 -21.32
C MET A 183 4.98 10.95 -22.66
N GLY A 184 3.85 11.08 -23.35
CA GLY A 184 3.76 11.78 -24.63
C GLY A 184 3.39 13.25 -24.49
N THR A 185 3.55 14.03 -25.56
CA THR A 185 3.16 15.46 -25.61
C THR A 185 1.64 15.68 -25.53
N THR A 186 0.86 14.68 -25.88
CA THR A 186 -0.63 14.70 -25.84
C THR A 186 -1.21 14.03 -24.59
N GLY A 187 -0.35 13.54 -23.70
CA GLY A 187 -0.71 12.83 -22.48
C GLY A 187 -0.05 11.45 -22.38
N PRO A 188 -0.26 10.76 -21.24
CA PRO A 188 0.31 9.44 -21.03
C PRO A 188 -0.42 8.37 -21.85
N THR A 189 0.34 7.36 -22.30
CA THR A 189 -0.19 6.17 -22.93
C THR A 189 0.32 4.92 -22.22
N ALA A 190 -0.50 3.88 -22.11
CA ALA A 190 -0.17 2.64 -21.44
C ALA A 190 -0.19 1.45 -22.39
N ARG A 191 0.74 0.52 -22.21
CA ARG A 191 0.78 -0.78 -22.87
C ARG A 191 0.96 -1.89 -21.85
N ILE A 192 -0.02 -2.76 -21.70
CA ILE A 192 0.12 -3.95 -20.87
C ILE A 192 1.10 -4.90 -21.55
N VAL A 193 2.20 -5.23 -20.87
CA VAL A 193 3.26 -6.09 -21.41
C VAL A 193 3.19 -7.51 -20.86
N ARG A 194 2.61 -7.67 -19.66
CA ARG A 194 2.45 -8.96 -19.00
C ARG A 194 1.28 -8.90 -18.03
N THR A 195 0.57 -10.01 -17.86
CA THR A 195 -0.45 -10.18 -16.83
C THR A 195 -0.15 -11.46 -16.04
N MET A 196 -0.06 -11.33 -14.74
CA MET A 196 0.00 -12.41 -13.76
C MET A 196 -1.37 -12.53 -13.11
N LYS A 197 -1.70 -13.68 -12.51
CA LYS A 197 -3.01 -13.90 -11.88
C LYS A 197 -2.84 -14.65 -10.57
N LEU A 198 -3.39 -14.09 -9.50
CA LEU A 198 -3.63 -14.72 -8.21
C LEU A 198 -5.11 -15.07 -8.05
N ALA A 199 -5.44 -15.83 -7.03
CA ALA A 199 -6.77 -16.44 -6.92
C ALA A 199 -7.82 -15.47 -6.36
N THR A 200 -7.42 -14.59 -5.45
CA THR A 200 -8.28 -13.70 -4.68
C THR A 200 -7.82 -12.24 -4.77
N GLN A 201 -8.39 -11.39 -3.96
CA GLN A 201 -8.10 -9.96 -3.91
C GLN A 201 -6.63 -9.70 -3.54
N ILE A 202 -6.05 -8.71 -4.19
CA ILE A 202 -4.66 -8.27 -4.01
C ILE A 202 -4.64 -6.75 -3.88
N GLU A 203 -3.72 -6.24 -3.07
CA GLU A 203 -3.54 -4.79 -2.98
C GLU A 203 -2.06 -4.40 -3.00
N GLY A 204 -1.36 -4.50 -1.88
CA GLY A 204 0.01 -4.03 -1.76
C GLY A 204 0.96 -4.66 -2.77
N CYS A 205 1.80 -3.84 -3.40
CA CYS A 205 2.91 -4.35 -4.19
C CYS A 205 4.16 -3.46 -4.02
N VAL A 206 5.33 -4.07 -4.25
CA VAL A 206 6.59 -3.33 -4.29
C VAL A 206 7.63 -4.08 -5.13
N VAL A 207 8.49 -3.35 -5.81
CA VAL A 207 9.58 -3.94 -6.60
C VAL A 207 10.91 -3.76 -5.90
N ASP A 208 11.62 -4.87 -5.67
CA ASP A 208 13.03 -4.83 -5.25
C ASP A 208 13.94 -4.75 -6.49
N PRO A 209 14.53 -3.60 -6.76
CA PRO A 209 15.40 -3.44 -7.93
C PRO A 209 16.69 -4.26 -7.83
N ALA A 210 17.15 -4.59 -6.61
CA ALA A 210 18.38 -5.35 -6.40
C ALA A 210 18.24 -6.83 -6.80
N SER A 211 17.12 -7.46 -6.42
CA SER A 211 16.83 -8.86 -6.77
C SER A 211 15.95 -9.00 -8.01
N ARG A 212 15.53 -7.89 -8.63
CA ARG A 212 14.56 -7.85 -9.74
C ARG A 212 13.30 -8.64 -9.41
N SER A 213 12.78 -8.46 -8.19
CA SER A 213 11.59 -9.15 -7.70
C SER A 213 10.44 -8.19 -7.49
N LEU A 214 9.26 -8.59 -7.92
CA LEU A 214 8.00 -7.98 -7.56
C LEU A 214 7.39 -8.79 -6.41
N PHE A 215 7.06 -8.12 -5.31
CA PHE A 215 6.26 -8.68 -4.22
C PHE A 215 4.84 -8.16 -4.33
N VAL A 216 3.86 -9.04 -4.10
CA VAL A 216 2.43 -8.74 -4.16
C VAL A 216 1.73 -9.37 -2.96
N GLY A 217 0.94 -8.59 -2.24
CA GLY A 217 0.06 -9.06 -1.17
C GLY A 217 -1.24 -9.61 -1.77
N GLU A 218 -1.54 -10.90 -1.52
CA GLU A 218 -2.87 -11.48 -1.69
C GLU A 218 -3.49 -11.53 -0.30
N GLU A 219 -4.51 -10.73 -0.04
CA GLU A 219 -4.96 -10.32 1.30
C GLU A 219 -5.13 -11.47 2.29
N ASP A 220 -5.92 -12.48 1.94
CA ASP A 220 -6.18 -13.66 2.77
C ASP A 220 -5.08 -14.72 2.71
N VAL A 221 -4.13 -14.64 1.75
CA VAL A 221 -3.22 -15.75 1.41
C VAL A 221 -1.78 -15.47 1.82
N GLY A 222 -1.27 -14.26 1.54
CA GLY A 222 0.10 -13.90 1.88
C GLY A 222 0.85 -13.18 0.77
N ILE A 223 2.18 -13.13 0.89
CA ILE A 223 3.05 -12.41 -0.03
C ILE A 223 3.58 -13.36 -1.10
N TRP A 224 3.31 -13.00 -2.34
CA TRP A 224 3.83 -13.66 -3.53
C TRP A 224 5.05 -12.94 -4.09
N ARG A 225 6.00 -13.69 -4.61
CA ARG A 225 7.19 -13.18 -5.29
C ARG A 225 7.17 -13.59 -6.75
N PHE A 226 7.31 -12.61 -7.65
CA PHE A 226 7.46 -12.77 -9.10
C PHE A 226 8.79 -12.16 -9.54
N ALA A 227 9.34 -12.62 -10.67
CA ALA A 227 10.37 -11.85 -11.34
C ALA A 227 9.76 -10.57 -11.94
N ALA A 228 10.43 -9.42 -11.82
CA ALA A 228 9.92 -8.12 -12.27
C ALA A 228 10.11 -7.88 -13.78
N ASP A 229 10.97 -8.65 -14.46
CA ASP A 229 11.28 -8.42 -15.87
C ASP A 229 10.12 -8.81 -16.79
N ALA A 230 9.85 -8.00 -17.83
CA ALA A 230 8.69 -8.15 -18.70
C ALA A 230 8.63 -9.50 -19.45
N GLY A 231 9.78 -10.11 -19.74
CA GLY A 231 9.87 -11.42 -20.38
C GLY A 231 9.86 -12.63 -19.42
N ALA A 232 9.74 -12.38 -18.12
CA ALA A 232 9.76 -13.44 -17.12
C ALA A 232 8.46 -14.24 -17.07
N PRO A 233 8.47 -15.46 -16.48
CA PRO A 233 7.26 -16.25 -16.27
C PRO A 233 6.18 -15.50 -15.50
N VAL A 234 4.91 -15.81 -15.79
CA VAL A 234 3.75 -15.23 -15.10
C VAL A 234 3.40 -15.92 -13.78
N THR A 235 4.13 -16.96 -13.43
CA THR A 235 3.95 -17.72 -12.18
C THR A 235 4.79 -17.12 -11.06
N GLY A 236 4.18 -16.91 -9.90
CA GLY A 236 4.84 -16.49 -8.67
C GLY A 236 5.06 -17.64 -7.68
N THR A 237 5.81 -17.36 -6.65
CA THR A 237 6.02 -18.23 -5.49
C THR A 237 5.45 -17.56 -4.25
N LEU A 238 4.62 -18.25 -3.47
CA LEU A 238 4.18 -17.79 -2.15
C LEU A 238 5.39 -17.87 -1.20
N VAL A 239 5.88 -16.72 -0.75
CA VAL A 239 7.12 -16.62 0.04
C VAL A 239 6.89 -16.27 1.51
N ALA A 240 5.70 -15.78 1.86
CA ALA A 240 5.28 -15.56 3.24
C ALA A 240 3.75 -15.72 3.34
N PRO A 241 3.23 -16.82 3.88
CA PRO A 241 1.78 -17.02 4.02
C PRO A 241 1.20 -16.24 5.21
N THR A 242 -0.11 -15.95 5.14
CA THR A 242 -0.90 -15.55 6.30
C THR A 242 -1.14 -16.77 7.18
N ASP A 243 -0.28 -16.98 8.15
CA ASP A 243 -0.30 -18.14 9.05
C ASP A 243 -0.98 -17.85 10.41
N GLY A 244 -1.51 -16.64 10.58
CA GLY A 244 -2.08 -16.15 11.83
C GLY A 244 -1.04 -15.98 12.95
N LYS A 245 0.26 -16.06 12.62
CA LYS A 245 1.39 -15.93 13.54
C LYS A 245 2.35 -14.83 13.12
N GLN A 246 3.04 -15.01 11.99
CA GLN A 246 3.94 -14.00 11.41
C GLN A 246 3.15 -12.89 10.74
N MET A 247 2.09 -13.26 10.04
CA MET A 247 1.12 -12.35 9.43
C MET A 247 -0.29 -12.82 9.72
N VAL A 248 -1.15 -11.88 10.04
CA VAL A 248 -2.58 -12.07 10.24
C VAL A 248 -3.30 -11.34 9.12
N ALA A 249 -4.17 -12.04 8.40
CA ALA A 249 -4.92 -11.46 7.29
C ALA A 249 -5.77 -10.25 7.77
N ASP A 250 -5.85 -9.21 6.98
CA ASP A 250 -5.38 -9.12 5.61
C ASP A 250 -3.91 -8.68 5.52
N VAL A 251 -3.25 -9.08 4.41
CA VAL A 251 -1.95 -8.52 4.02
C VAL A 251 -2.18 -7.37 3.08
N GLU A 252 -1.89 -6.17 3.54
CA GLU A 252 -2.16 -4.93 2.82
C GLU A 252 -0.87 -4.31 2.28
N GLY A 253 -0.56 -3.07 2.61
CA GLY A 253 0.59 -2.35 2.11
C GLY A 253 1.92 -3.07 2.25
N LEU A 254 2.75 -2.98 1.23
CA LEU A 254 4.11 -3.50 1.18
C LEU A 254 5.10 -2.39 0.91
N ALA A 255 6.15 -2.29 1.70
CA ALA A 255 7.21 -1.31 1.53
C ALA A 255 8.59 -1.96 1.59
N LEU A 256 9.57 -1.40 0.87
CA LEU A 256 10.91 -1.97 0.75
C LEU A 256 11.98 -1.06 1.34
N VAL A 257 12.83 -1.62 2.17
CA VAL A 257 14.01 -0.96 2.73
C VAL A 257 15.27 -1.55 2.13
N GLN A 258 16.12 -0.72 1.52
CA GLN A 258 17.43 -1.15 1.02
C GLN A 258 18.54 -0.64 1.92
N THR A 259 19.28 -1.54 2.54
CA THR A 259 20.38 -1.20 3.46
C THR A 259 21.59 -2.08 3.23
N GLY A 260 22.78 -1.47 2.98
CA GLY A 260 24.05 -2.18 2.95
C GLY A 260 24.11 -3.39 2.00
N GLY A 261 23.39 -3.34 0.88
CA GLY A 261 23.30 -4.44 -0.09
C GLY A 261 22.30 -5.54 0.25
N ARG A 262 21.44 -5.30 1.26
CA ARG A 262 20.33 -6.18 1.64
C ARG A 262 19.03 -5.42 1.48
N SER A 263 17.97 -6.13 1.07
CA SER A 263 16.61 -5.62 1.06
C SER A 263 15.83 -6.21 2.24
N LEU A 264 15.04 -5.37 2.89
CA LEU A 264 14.03 -5.78 3.88
C LEU A 264 12.66 -5.46 3.29
N LEU A 265 11.70 -6.36 3.47
CA LEU A 265 10.32 -6.15 3.11
C LEU A 265 9.51 -5.90 4.39
N VAL A 266 8.78 -4.81 4.43
CA VAL A 266 7.81 -4.50 5.49
C VAL A 266 6.43 -4.74 4.91
N ALA A 267 5.59 -5.46 5.65
CA ALA A 267 4.22 -5.75 5.26
C ALA A 267 3.25 -5.31 6.36
N SER A 268 2.15 -4.68 5.99
CA SER A 268 1.03 -4.46 6.90
C SER A 268 0.33 -5.79 7.16
N SER A 269 0.25 -6.19 8.42
CA SER A 269 -0.54 -7.30 8.95
C SER A 269 -1.77 -6.68 9.61
N GLN A 270 -2.73 -6.28 8.74
CA GLN A 270 -3.88 -5.47 9.14
C GLN A 270 -4.71 -6.17 10.21
N GLY A 271 -4.91 -7.49 10.06
CA GLY A 271 -5.75 -8.27 10.95
C GLY A 271 -5.35 -8.28 12.42
N ASP A 272 -4.11 -7.88 12.79
CA ASP A 272 -3.69 -7.72 14.17
C ASP A 272 -2.98 -6.39 14.46
N ASN A 273 -3.19 -5.40 13.58
CA ASN A 273 -2.65 -4.04 13.73
C ASN A 273 -1.13 -4.03 13.94
N ALA A 274 -0.40 -4.80 13.16
CA ALA A 274 1.05 -4.92 13.25
C ALA A 274 1.70 -4.82 11.88
N TYR A 275 3.01 -4.61 11.88
CA TYR A 275 3.85 -4.61 10.69
C TYR A 275 4.89 -5.71 10.84
N THR A 276 5.02 -6.55 9.80
CA THR A 276 5.97 -7.64 9.79
C THR A 276 7.17 -7.28 8.92
N VAL A 277 8.38 -7.48 9.45
CA VAL A 277 9.62 -7.20 8.74
C VAL A 277 10.30 -8.51 8.36
N PHE A 278 10.54 -8.68 7.08
CA PHE A 278 11.21 -9.84 6.51
C PHE A 278 12.55 -9.45 5.86
N GLY A 279 13.51 -10.36 5.89
CA GLY A 279 14.67 -10.28 5.01
C GLY A 279 14.30 -10.76 3.60
N VAL A 280 14.89 -10.15 2.56
CA VAL A 280 14.72 -10.63 1.18
C VAL A 280 15.92 -11.53 0.85
N PRO A 281 15.70 -12.87 0.69
CA PRO A 281 16.79 -13.79 0.36
C PRO A 281 17.22 -13.65 -1.11
N VAL A 282 18.48 -13.98 -1.38
CA VAL A 282 19.01 -14.05 -2.75
C VAL A 282 18.32 -15.15 -3.55
N ASP A 283 18.07 -16.30 -2.92
CA ASP A 283 17.27 -17.38 -3.53
C ASP A 283 15.81 -16.92 -3.68
N VAL A 284 15.38 -16.79 -4.93
CA VAL A 284 14.03 -16.28 -5.26
C VAL A 284 12.90 -17.23 -4.86
N ALA A 285 13.19 -18.51 -4.66
CA ALA A 285 12.20 -19.51 -4.25
C ALA A 285 12.16 -19.70 -2.72
N ALA A 286 13.14 -19.15 -1.99
CA ALA A 286 13.19 -19.30 -0.54
C ALA A 286 12.08 -18.49 0.14
N PRO A 287 11.47 -19.03 1.23
CA PRO A 287 10.59 -18.25 2.09
C PRO A 287 11.30 -17.02 2.64
N LEU A 288 10.54 -15.94 2.87
CA LEU A 288 11.06 -14.74 3.50
C LEU A 288 11.38 -15.00 4.99
N PRO A 289 12.63 -14.88 5.45
CA PRO A 289 12.94 -15.02 6.87
C PRO A 289 12.36 -13.86 7.66
N LEU A 290 11.58 -14.18 8.70
CA LEU A 290 11.07 -13.20 9.65
C LEU A 290 12.22 -12.58 10.43
N LEU A 291 12.30 -11.25 10.45
CA LEU A 291 13.26 -10.50 11.28
C LEU A 291 12.63 -9.94 12.54
N GLY A 292 11.34 -9.68 12.51
CA GLY A 292 10.57 -9.23 13.67
C GLY A 292 9.25 -8.57 13.27
N ARG A 293 8.52 -8.12 14.28
CA ARG A 293 7.23 -7.45 14.12
C ARG A 293 7.18 -6.23 15.02
N PHE A 294 6.50 -5.19 14.58
CA PHE A 294 6.28 -4.00 15.40
C PHE A 294 4.84 -3.48 15.26
N ARG A 295 4.43 -2.63 16.23
CA ARG A 295 3.18 -1.88 16.22
C ARG A 295 3.46 -0.42 16.52
N ILE A 296 2.67 0.46 15.95
CA ILE A 296 2.63 1.87 16.35
C ILE A 296 1.62 1.99 17.46
N ALA A 297 2.11 2.18 18.68
CA ALA A 297 1.28 2.35 19.85
C ALA A 297 0.97 3.84 20.09
N ALA A 298 -0.11 4.12 20.79
CA ALA A 298 -0.44 5.48 21.23
C ALA A 298 0.66 6.07 22.11
N GLY A 299 1.01 7.32 21.81
CA GLY A 299 1.99 8.12 22.53
C GLY A 299 1.56 9.59 22.54
N ARG A 300 2.37 10.47 21.98
CA ARG A 300 1.99 11.85 21.70
C ARG A 300 0.85 11.92 20.67
N PHE A 301 0.87 11.00 19.71
CA PHE A 301 -0.13 10.80 18.67
C PHE A 301 -0.85 9.47 18.90
N GLY A 302 -1.97 9.23 18.18
CA GLY A 302 -2.70 7.98 18.25
C GLY A 302 -1.88 6.75 17.83
N ALA A 303 -2.39 5.56 18.13
CA ALA A 303 -1.91 4.31 17.54
C ALA A 303 -2.33 4.23 16.08
N THR A 304 -1.87 3.20 15.37
CA THR A 304 -2.48 2.80 14.10
C THR A 304 -3.31 1.55 14.28
N SER A 305 -4.40 1.45 13.55
CA SER A 305 -5.22 0.26 13.40
C SER A 305 -5.73 0.13 11.98
N GLU A 306 -6.03 -1.09 11.57
CA GLU A 306 -6.58 -1.42 10.25
C GLU A 306 -5.81 -0.69 9.12
N THR A 307 -4.48 -0.82 9.16
CA THR A 307 -3.60 -0.11 8.22
C THR A 307 -3.66 -0.75 6.83
N ASP A 308 -4.12 0.03 5.86
CA ASP A 308 -4.05 -0.31 4.43
C ASP A 308 -2.61 -0.04 3.92
N GLY A 309 -2.31 1.17 3.49
CA GLY A 309 -1.03 1.51 2.87
C GLY A 309 0.09 1.90 3.85
N ILE A 310 1.29 1.56 3.44
CA ILE A 310 2.54 1.93 4.13
C ILE A 310 3.63 2.32 3.13
N GLU A 311 4.52 3.21 3.53
CA GLU A 311 5.73 3.51 2.77
C GLU A 311 6.93 3.70 3.70
N VAL A 312 8.12 3.36 3.22
CA VAL A 312 9.37 3.59 3.94
C VAL A 312 10.47 4.07 3.01
N MET A 313 11.11 5.16 3.39
CA MET A 313 12.26 5.67 2.63
C MET A 313 13.42 5.99 3.55
N LEU A 314 14.60 5.44 3.24
CA LEU A 314 15.82 5.71 3.98
C LEU A 314 16.45 7.05 3.59
N GLY A 315 17.22 7.60 4.50
CA GLY A 315 17.96 8.83 4.35
C GLY A 315 17.60 9.85 5.41
N ASP A 316 18.24 11.00 5.35
CA ASP A 316 17.97 12.11 6.24
C ASP A 316 16.69 12.84 5.79
N PHE A 317 15.73 13.01 6.71
CA PHE A 317 14.51 13.81 6.56
C PHE A 317 14.45 14.94 7.61
N GLY A 318 15.59 15.27 8.23
CA GLY A 318 15.69 16.26 9.28
C GLY A 318 15.81 15.63 10.68
N PRO A 319 15.81 16.47 11.73
CA PRO A 319 16.18 16.04 13.08
C PRO A 319 15.27 14.96 13.67
N ASP A 320 14.01 14.93 13.30
CA ASP A 320 13.06 13.94 13.81
C ASP A 320 13.19 12.59 13.09
N TYR A 321 13.68 12.56 11.84
CA TYR A 321 13.78 11.36 11.00
C TYR A 321 15.16 11.25 10.31
N PRO A 322 16.27 11.20 11.06
CA PRO A 322 17.61 11.33 10.50
C PRO A 322 18.11 10.10 9.72
N GLU A 323 17.50 8.93 9.91
CA GLU A 323 17.90 7.68 9.24
C GLU A 323 16.84 7.15 8.27
N GLY A 324 15.69 7.79 8.19
CA GLY A 324 14.58 7.40 7.34
C GLY A 324 13.22 7.65 7.97
N LEU A 325 12.22 7.65 7.12
CA LEU A 325 10.83 7.88 7.46
C LEU A 325 10.00 6.64 7.08
N PHE A 326 9.18 6.17 8.00
CA PHE A 326 8.11 5.22 7.78
C PHE A 326 6.78 5.94 7.95
N VAL A 327 5.89 5.79 6.99
CA VAL A 327 4.53 6.36 6.99
C VAL A 327 3.53 5.22 6.92
N ALA A 328 2.52 5.25 7.78
CA ALA A 328 1.45 4.27 7.83
C ALA A 328 0.09 4.94 7.88
N GLN A 329 -0.84 4.46 7.09
CA GLN A 329 -2.24 4.84 7.20
C GLN A 329 -2.81 4.40 8.57
N ASP A 330 -3.67 5.23 9.16
CA ASP A 330 -4.42 4.93 10.38
C ASP A 330 -5.91 4.83 10.08
N GLY A 331 -6.42 3.60 10.10
CA GLY A 331 -7.80 3.27 9.76
C GLY A 331 -8.81 3.73 10.81
N GLU A 332 -8.39 4.04 12.04
CA GLU A 332 -9.30 4.42 13.14
C GLU A 332 -8.84 5.68 13.89
N ASN A 333 -8.79 6.82 13.26
CA ASN A 333 -8.36 8.10 13.85
C ASN A 333 -9.51 8.87 14.55
N GLN A 334 -10.45 8.16 15.16
CA GLN A 334 -11.63 8.76 15.81
C GLN A 334 -11.27 9.76 16.93
N PRO A 335 -11.99 10.91 17.07
CA PRO A 335 -13.18 11.31 16.33
C PRO A 335 -12.92 12.02 15.00
N LEU A 336 -11.67 12.13 14.58
CA LEU A 336 -11.28 12.75 13.32
C LEU A 336 -11.39 11.74 12.16
N ALA A 337 -11.34 12.22 10.91
CA ALA A 337 -11.16 11.36 9.76
C ALA A 337 -9.78 10.69 9.79
N GLN A 338 -9.62 9.64 8.99
CA GLN A 338 -8.37 8.90 8.87
C GLN A 338 -7.21 9.79 8.44
N ASN A 339 -6.00 9.41 8.79
CA ASN A 339 -4.77 10.13 8.49
C ASN A 339 -3.57 9.19 8.31
N PHE A 340 -2.36 9.74 8.31
CA PHE A 340 -1.13 8.97 8.25
C PHE A 340 -0.25 9.28 9.46
N LYS A 341 0.34 8.23 10.08
CA LYS A 341 1.30 8.35 11.17
C LYS A 341 2.73 8.30 10.63
N LEU A 342 3.60 9.13 11.18
CA LEU A 342 5.00 9.28 10.78
C LEU A 342 5.90 8.74 11.90
N VAL A 343 6.73 7.73 11.57
CA VAL A 343 7.65 7.07 12.51
C VAL A 343 9.07 7.12 11.96
N GLY A 344 10.04 7.38 12.81
CA GLY A 344 11.45 7.30 12.40
C GLY A 344 11.88 5.85 12.17
N TRP A 345 12.54 5.59 11.05
CA TRP A 345 13.06 4.24 10.77
C TRP A 345 14.09 3.79 11.82
N ARG A 346 14.86 4.71 12.37
CA ARG A 346 15.81 4.44 13.47
C ARG A 346 15.13 3.81 14.68
N GLU A 347 13.96 4.30 15.06
CA GLU A 347 13.17 3.82 16.18
C GLU A 347 12.69 2.39 15.93
N ILE A 348 12.18 2.10 14.72
CA ILE A 348 11.75 0.77 14.32
C ILE A 348 12.94 -0.19 14.31
N ARG A 349 14.04 0.18 13.65
CA ARG A 349 15.26 -0.63 13.56
C ARG A 349 15.82 -0.95 14.94
N SER A 350 15.90 0.06 15.81
CA SER A 350 16.44 -0.13 17.17
C SER A 350 15.54 -1.02 18.03
N ALA A 351 14.23 -0.88 17.95
CA ALA A 351 13.28 -1.72 18.69
C ALA A 351 13.33 -3.20 18.23
N LEU A 352 13.62 -3.44 16.94
CA LEU A 352 13.76 -4.77 16.37
C LEU A 352 15.17 -5.37 16.54
N GLY A 353 16.17 -4.58 16.92
CA GLY A 353 17.57 -5.00 17.03
C GLY A 353 18.24 -5.24 15.66
N LEU A 354 17.83 -4.53 14.62
CA LEU A 354 18.32 -4.63 13.23
C LEU A 354 19.50 -3.70 12.95
#